data_b767be9146e30bea5489ed8d62ca24ad
#
_entry.id   b767be9146e30bea5489ed8d62ca24ad
#
_cell.length_a   1.000
_cell.length_b   1.000
_cell.length_c   1.000
_cell.angle_alpha   90.00
_cell.angle_beta   90.00
_cell.angle_gamma   90.00
#
_symmetry.space_group_name_H-M   'P 1'
#
loop_
_entity.id
_entity.type
_entity.pdbx_description
1 polymer ?
#
loop_
_entity_poly.entity_id
_entity_poly.type
_entity_poly.pdbx_seq_one_letter_code
_entity_poly.pdbx_strand_id
1 'polypeptide(L)'
;VSGLKLFRADVATGGMTEVVPRLAEVEADVQGLVEAHMQTLLGVRFLASEYSTGPVHGGRIDSLGLDENGAPVIVEMKRGTDAGVINQGLFYLAWLMDHRAEFERLVRDRLGATAASQVLWSVPRLICIAGDFTRYDVHAVREHRRSIDLVRYRFFGSDLFGLETVATVSGGIHVARPGRRRAVARAAEDVQGSSMTELAGAVDEVLLGLGDGVNRVERKQYRAYQRLRNFACVCPPQRSKLLVYLKVDPKDVDLVAGFTRDVSGLGHHGTGDLEVQLRTPRDVERAQELFRASYAAA
;
A
#
# COMPACT_ATOMS: atom_id res chain seq x y z
N VAL A 1 -6.59 16.85 -14.04
CA VAL A 1 -6.62 18.00 -13.11
C VAL A 1 -7.07 17.46 -11.77
N SER A 2 -6.22 17.60 -10.73
CA SER A 2 -6.63 17.27 -9.35
C SER A 2 -7.82 18.14 -8.97
N GLY A 3 -8.90 17.51 -8.52
CA GLY A 3 -10.08 18.24 -8.02
C GLY A 3 -9.93 18.72 -6.57
N LEU A 4 -8.81 18.37 -5.89
CA LEU A 4 -8.59 18.71 -4.49
C LEU A 4 -8.32 20.21 -4.34
N LYS A 5 -9.17 20.90 -3.58
CA LYS A 5 -9.01 22.27 -3.14
C LYS A 5 -8.92 22.30 -1.62
N LEU A 6 -7.92 23.01 -1.09
CA LEU A 6 -7.78 23.24 0.33
C LEU A 6 -8.11 24.69 0.66
N PHE A 7 -8.84 24.89 1.74
CA PHE A 7 -9.18 26.20 2.25
C PHE A 7 -8.75 26.29 3.72
N ARG A 8 -8.16 27.44 4.06
CA ARG A 8 -7.91 27.78 5.45
C ARG A 8 -9.12 28.53 6.00
N ALA A 9 -9.76 27.95 7.00
CA ALA A 9 -10.84 28.60 7.72
C ALA A 9 -10.27 29.39 8.90
N ASP A 10 -10.57 30.67 8.98
CA ASP A 10 -10.30 31.49 10.14
C ASP A 10 -11.55 31.47 11.04
N VAL A 11 -11.47 30.68 12.10
CA VAL A 11 -12.61 30.49 13.05
C VAL A 11 -12.93 31.78 13.80
N ALA A 12 -11.96 32.70 14.00
CA ALA A 12 -12.16 33.94 14.72
C ALA A 12 -12.91 34.99 13.90
N THR A 13 -12.63 35.05 12.59
CA THR A 13 -13.24 36.06 11.69
C THR A 13 -14.33 35.47 10.79
N GLY A 14 -14.51 34.15 10.77
CA GLY A 14 -15.40 33.47 9.82
C GLY A 14 -14.87 33.52 8.38
N GLY A 15 -13.65 33.96 8.15
CA GLY A 15 -13.03 34.08 6.84
C GLY A 15 -12.63 32.71 6.28
N MET A 16 -12.61 32.60 4.94
CA MET A 16 -12.13 31.40 4.23
C MET A 16 -11.21 31.82 3.08
N THR A 17 -10.02 31.22 3.03
CA THR A 17 -9.02 31.54 2.01
C THR A 17 -8.55 30.27 1.34
N GLU A 18 -8.60 30.21 -0.01
CA GLU A 18 -8.08 29.10 -0.78
C GLU A 18 -6.55 29.02 -0.65
N VAL A 19 -6.02 27.85 -0.33
CA VAL A 19 -4.59 27.57 -0.29
C VAL A 19 -4.19 27.01 -1.66
N VAL A 20 -3.54 27.84 -2.47
CA VAL A 20 -3.16 27.50 -3.83
C VAL A 20 -2.06 26.42 -3.81
N PRO A 21 -2.20 25.31 -4.54
CA PRO A 21 -1.16 24.30 -4.63
C PRO A 21 0.04 24.78 -5.44
N ARG A 22 1.25 24.34 -5.04
CA ARG A 22 2.50 24.58 -5.76
C ARG A 22 3.31 23.31 -5.92
N LEU A 23 4.21 23.29 -6.89
CA LEU A 23 5.24 22.26 -7.02
C LEU A 23 6.49 22.62 -6.20
N ALA A 24 7.38 21.67 -5.98
CA ALA A 24 8.71 21.91 -5.46
C ALA A 24 9.50 22.87 -6.39
N GLU A 25 10.46 23.58 -5.87
CA GLU A 25 11.35 24.44 -6.68
C GLU A 25 12.29 23.56 -7.50
N VAL A 26 12.86 22.53 -6.89
CA VAL A 26 13.70 21.53 -7.56
C VAL A 26 13.24 20.12 -7.21
N GLU A 27 13.62 19.15 -8.04
CA GLU A 27 13.27 17.73 -7.84
C GLU A 27 13.84 17.16 -6.53
N ALA A 28 15.06 17.56 -6.18
CA ALA A 28 15.74 17.14 -4.95
C ALA A 28 14.97 17.49 -3.66
N ASP A 29 14.16 18.57 -3.66
CA ASP A 29 13.38 18.95 -2.48
C ASP A 29 12.28 17.93 -2.18
N VAL A 30 11.58 17.45 -3.21
CA VAL A 30 10.55 16.43 -3.04
C VAL A 30 11.17 15.08 -2.75
N GLN A 31 12.30 14.75 -3.38
CA GLN A 31 13.03 13.52 -3.10
C GLN A 31 13.48 13.45 -1.64
N GLY A 32 14.19 14.47 -1.15
CA GLY A 32 14.65 14.52 0.24
C GLY A 32 13.52 14.43 1.26
N LEU A 33 12.39 15.11 1.01
CA LEU A 33 11.21 15.04 1.87
C LEU A 33 10.60 13.62 1.89
N VAL A 34 10.43 13.02 0.72
CA VAL A 34 9.86 11.66 0.60
C VAL A 34 10.78 10.65 1.25
N GLU A 35 12.08 10.69 1.01
CA GLU A 35 13.07 9.77 1.61
C GLU A 35 13.09 9.84 3.13
N ALA A 36 13.07 11.05 3.69
CA ALA A 36 13.05 11.28 5.13
C ALA A 36 11.79 10.71 5.81
N HIS A 37 10.68 10.62 5.07
CA HIS A 37 9.37 10.20 5.60
C HIS A 37 8.74 9.04 4.83
N MET A 38 9.56 8.25 4.10
CA MET A 38 9.08 7.21 3.18
C MET A 38 8.18 6.17 3.85
N GLN A 39 8.48 5.81 5.10
CA GLN A 39 7.64 4.86 5.84
C GLN A 39 6.26 5.45 6.18
N THR A 40 6.21 6.70 6.58
CA THR A 40 4.95 7.39 6.91
C THR A 40 4.11 7.63 5.65
N LEU A 41 4.74 8.07 4.56
CA LEU A 41 4.05 8.47 3.33
C LEU A 41 3.64 7.27 2.47
N LEU A 42 4.52 6.27 2.35
CA LEU A 42 4.41 5.20 1.36
C LEU A 42 4.35 3.78 1.98
N GLY A 43 4.55 3.63 3.29
CA GLY A 43 4.71 2.33 3.94
C GLY A 43 5.98 1.59 3.50
N VAL A 44 7.02 2.32 3.11
CA VAL A 44 8.27 1.79 2.57
C VAL A 44 9.44 2.15 3.49
N ARG A 45 10.18 1.15 3.93
CA ARG A 45 11.43 1.33 4.67
C ARG A 45 12.53 1.71 3.68
N PHE A 46 13.08 2.88 3.85
CA PHE A 46 14.16 3.42 3.00
C PHE A 46 15.44 2.56 3.09
N LEU A 47 16.10 2.32 1.96
CA LEU A 47 17.35 1.57 1.87
C LEU A 47 18.48 2.41 1.30
N ALA A 48 18.27 3.06 0.17
CA ALA A 48 19.30 3.84 -0.51
C ALA A 48 18.71 4.93 -1.40
N SER A 49 19.41 6.06 -1.47
CA SER A 49 19.20 7.17 -2.41
C SER A 49 20.19 7.08 -3.55
N GLU A 50 19.78 7.54 -4.75
CA GLU A 50 20.67 7.72 -5.91
C GLU A 50 21.50 6.45 -6.22
N TYR A 51 20.82 5.28 -6.19
CA TYR A 51 21.50 3.99 -6.29
C TYR A 51 21.96 3.68 -7.71
N SER A 52 23.28 3.57 -7.93
CA SER A 52 23.85 3.28 -9.24
C SER A 52 23.51 1.86 -9.71
N THR A 53 23.02 1.72 -10.94
CA THR A 53 22.78 0.42 -11.60
C THR A 53 24.00 -0.16 -12.30
N GLY A 54 25.18 0.44 -12.07
CA GLY A 54 26.44 0.01 -12.63
C GLY A 54 26.65 0.45 -14.08
N PRO A 55 27.85 0.17 -14.64
CA PRO A 55 28.26 0.71 -15.93
C PRO A 55 27.49 0.14 -17.12
N VAL A 56 26.92 -1.04 -17.00
CA VAL A 56 26.16 -1.70 -18.09
C VAL A 56 24.80 -1.07 -18.29
N HIS A 57 24.06 -0.87 -17.20
CA HIS A 57 22.74 -0.20 -17.24
C HIS A 57 22.88 1.32 -17.29
N GLY A 58 23.95 1.87 -16.71
CA GLY A 58 24.29 3.29 -16.83
C GLY A 58 23.29 4.24 -16.20
N GLY A 59 22.45 3.77 -15.26
CA GLY A 59 21.41 4.55 -14.64
C GLY A 59 21.61 4.73 -13.13
N ARG A 60 20.70 5.51 -12.52
CA ARG A 60 20.68 5.80 -11.10
C ARG A 60 19.23 5.85 -10.64
N ILE A 61 18.89 4.93 -9.74
CA ILE A 61 17.54 4.82 -9.13
C ILE A 61 17.45 5.92 -8.09
N ASP A 62 16.39 6.75 -8.16
CA ASP A 62 16.21 7.85 -7.21
C ASP A 62 16.15 7.33 -5.77
N SER A 63 15.24 6.38 -5.49
CA SER A 63 15.18 5.77 -4.15
C SER A 63 14.83 4.29 -4.20
N LEU A 64 15.51 3.50 -3.36
CA LEU A 64 15.22 2.08 -3.11
C LEU A 64 14.65 1.87 -1.72
N GLY A 65 13.71 0.96 -1.59
CA GLY A 65 13.11 0.60 -0.32
C GLY A 65 12.54 -0.82 -0.27
N LEU A 66 12.00 -1.15 0.89
CA LEU A 66 11.31 -2.42 1.17
C LEU A 66 9.96 -2.11 1.81
N ASP A 67 8.86 -2.55 1.21
CA ASP A 67 7.53 -2.24 1.74
C ASP A 67 7.18 -3.04 3.02
N GLU A 68 6.02 -2.78 3.58
CA GLU A 68 5.51 -3.44 4.80
C GLU A 68 5.38 -4.96 4.63
N ASN A 69 5.22 -5.44 3.40
CA ASN A 69 5.11 -6.85 3.06
C ASN A 69 6.45 -7.49 2.66
N GLY A 70 7.54 -6.72 2.69
CA GLY A 70 8.86 -7.18 2.28
C GLY A 70 9.04 -7.24 0.76
N ALA A 71 8.19 -6.59 -0.02
CA ALA A 71 8.41 -6.45 -1.46
C ALA A 71 9.44 -5.34 -1.74
N PRO A 72 10.37 -5.55 -2.68
CA PRO A 72 11.27 -4.51 -3.15
C PRO A 72 10.47 -3.36 -3.79
N VAL A 73 10.88 -2.12 -3.51
CA VAL A 73 10.24 -0.91 -4.03
C VAL A 73 11.27 0.00 -4.68
N ILE A 74 10.99 0.42 -5.90
CA ILE A 74 11.64 1.54 -6.56
C ILE A 74 10.71 2.74 -6.47
N VAL A 75 11.24 3.90 -6.09
CA VAL A 75 10.52 5.16 -6.14
C VAL A 75 11.28 6.09 -7.08
N GLU A 76 10.61 6.51 -8.16
CA GLU A 76 11.11 7.48 -9.13
C GLU A 76 10.33 8.79 -8.98
N MET A 77 11.04 9.89 -9.00
CA MET A 77 10.47 11.20 -8.72
C MET A 77 10.70 12.18 -9.85
N LYS A 78 9.70 13.00 -10.15
CA LYS A 78 9.81 14.10 -11.11
C LYS A 78 9.14 15.35 -10.55
N ARG A 79 9.80 16.49 -10.72
CA ARG A 79 9.24 17.77 -10.28
C ARG A 79 7.91 18.11 -10.95
N GLY A 80 7.82 17.94 -12.26
CA GLY A 80 6.65 18.28 -13.06
C GLY A 80 5.97 17.07 -13.66
N THR A 81 5.39 17.26 -14.84
CA THR A 81 4.85 16.17 -15.67
C THR A 81 5.96 15.65 -16.56
N ASP A 82 6.28 14.38 -16.46
CA ASP A 82 7.29 13.73 -17.31
C ASP A 82 6.82 12.33 -17.72
N ALA A 83 6.56 12.15 -19.01
CA ALA A 83 6.16 10.88 -19.58
C ALA A 83 7.27 9.80 -19.51
N GLY A 84 8.51 10.20 -19.25
CA GLY A 84 9.67 9.30 -19.13
C GLY A 84 9.76 8.57 -17.79
N VAL A 85 9.14 9.06 -16.72
CA VAL A 85 9.29 8.53 -15.36
C VAL A 85 8.87 7.06 -15.25
N ILE A 86 7.81 6.66 -15.94
CA ILE A 86 7.31 5.28 -15.94
C ILE A 86 8.30 4.36 -16.66
N ASN A 87 8.79 4.77 -17.84
CA ASN A 87 9.74 3.99 -18.61
C ASN A 87 11.08 3.85 -17.88
N GLN A 88 11.54 4.92 -17.22
CA GLN A 88 12.74 4.93 -16.38
C GLN A 88 12.60 3.96 -15.22
N GLY A 89 11.49 4.04 -14.48
CA GLY A 89 11.21 3.14 -13.37
C GLY A 89 11.08 1.68 -13.79
N LEU A 90 10.45 1.40 -14.94
CA LEU A 90 10.36 0.03 -15.49
C LEU A 90 11.72 -0.53 -15.89
N PHE A 91 12.60 0.30 -16.46
CA PHE A 91 13.97 -0.07 -16.77
C PHE A 91 14.74 -0.45 -15.50
N TYR A 92 14.61 0.33 -14.44
CA TYR A 92 15.22 0.00 -13.14
C TYR A 92 14.59 -1.20 -12.46
N LEU A 93 13.27 -1.41 -12.64
CA LEU A 93 12.63 -2.60 -12.11
C LEU A 93 13.13 -3.89 -12.80
N ALA A 94 13.43 -3.83 -14.10
CA ALA A 94 14.08 -4.93 -14.81
C ALA A 94 15.49 -5.21 -14.24
N TRP A 95 16.29 -4.16 -14.05
CA TRP A 95 17.61 -4.28 -13.41
C TRP A 95 17.52 -4.93 -12.02
N LEU A 96 16.58 -4.47 -11.19
CA LEU A 96 16.38 -4.99 -9.84
C LEU A 96 16.05 -6.49 -9.85
N MET A 97 15.25 -6.95 -10.81
CA MET A 97 14.90 -8.37 -10.95
C MET A 97 16.09 -9.25 -11.33
N ASP A 98 17.06 -8.69 -12.03
CA ASP A 98 18.31 -9.39 -12.41
C ASP A 98 19.39 -9.32 -11.32
N HIS A 99 19.29 -8.35 -10.39
CA HIS A 99 20.28 -8.08 -9.33
C HIS A 99 19.78 -8.39 -7.92
N ARG A 100 18.97 -9.45 -7.77
CA ARG A 100 18.32 -9.82 -6.48
C ARG A 100 19.32 -9.99 -5.35
N ALA A 101 20.44 -10.67 -5.58
CA ALA A 101 21.43 -10.91 -4.54
C ALA A 101 22.08 -9.61 -4.03
N GLU A 102 22.26 -8.63 -4.91
CA GLU A 102 22.77 -7.30 -4.56
C GLU A 102 21.76 -6.55 -3.70
N PHE A 103 20.49 -6.56 -4.08
CA PHE A 103 19.42 -5.97 -3.29
C PHE A 103 19.26 -6.65 -1.91
N GLU A 104 19.29 -7.99 -1.84
CA GLU A 104 19.22 -8.73 -0.57
C GLU A 104 20.41 -8.42 0.34
N ARG A 105 21.59 -8.20 -0.21
CA ARG A 105 22.75 -7.73 0.54
C ARG A 105 22.50 -6.34 1.11
N LEU A 106 21.98 -5.41 0.30
CA LEU A 106 21.61 -4.06 0.75
C LEU A 106 20.58 -4.11 1.88
N VAL A 107 19.54 -4.96 1.73
CA VAL A 107 18.52 -5.16 2.80
C VAL A 107 19.18 -5.70 4.07
N ARG A 108 20.08 -6.67 3.95
CA ARG A 108 20.81 -7.24 5.10
C ARG A 108 21.62 -6.19 5.84
N ASP A 109 22.33 -5.37 5.10
CA ASP A 109 23.21 -4.34 5.64
C ASP A 109 22.42 -3.22 6.34
N ARG A 110 21.22 -2.91 5.84
CA ARG A 110 20.37 -1.82 6.36
C ARG A 110 19.34 -2.25 7.39
N LEU A 111 18.74 -3.43 7.22
CA LEU A 111 17.58 -3.90 8.00
C LEU A 111 17.82 -5.24 8.71
N GLY A 112 18.99 -5.86 8.51
CA GLY A 112 19.37 -7.11 9.15
C GLY A 112 19.00 -8.37 8.36
N ALA A 113 19.56 -9.52 8.80
CA ALA A 113 19.45 -10.80 8.12
C ALA A 113 18.00 -11.32 8.00
N THR A 114 17.19 -11.09 9.04
CA THR A 114 15.77 -11.51 9.05
C THR A 114 14.99 -10.83 7.93
N ALA A 115 15.13 -9.51 7.75
CA ALA A 115 14.47 -8.80 6.68
C ALA A 115 14.93 -9.28 5.30
N ALA A 116 16.24 -9.51 5.13
CA ALA A 116 16.80 -10.01 3.87
C ALA A 116 16.26 -11.40 3.48
N SER A 117 16.11 -12.30 4.45
CA SER A 117 15.57 -13.65 4.21
C SER A 117 14.07 -13.67 3.87
N GLN A 118 13.37 -12.57 4.09
CA GLN A 118 11.93 -12.43 3.90
C GLN A 118 11.56 -11.56 2.69
N VAL A 119 12.52 -11.19 1.84
CA VAL A 119 12.25 -10.38 0.63
C VAL A 119 11.27 -11.09 -0.29
N LEU A 120 10.19 -10.39 -0.67
CA LEU A 120 9.10 -10.92 -1.47
C LEU A 120 9.28 -10.55 -2.95
N TRP A 121 9.95 -11.39 -3.70
CA TRP A 121 10.25 -11.16 -5.11
C TRP A 121 9.08 -11.35 -6.07
N SER A 122 7.96 -11.89 -5.62
CA SER A 122 6.79 -12.14 -6.49
C SER A 122 6.04 -10.87 -6.89
N VAL A 123 6.18 -9.79 -6.12
CA VAL A 123 5.41 -8.55 -6.29
C VAL A 123 6.25 -7.29 -6.08
N PRO A 124 7.41 -7.14 -6.77
CA PRO A 124 8.18 -5.91 -6.68
C PRO A 124 7.36 -4.73 -7.21
N ARG A 125 7.53 -3.55 -6.60
CA ARG A 125 6.71 -2.37 -6.87
C ARG A 125 7.52 -1.23 -7.45
N LEU A 126 6.87 -0.46 -8.32
CA LEU A 126 7.32 0.83 -8.80
C LEU A 126 6.34 1.91 -8.32
N ILE A 127 6.84 2.93 -7.64
CA ILE A 127 6.07 4.10 -7.26
C ILE A 127 6.65 5.29 -8.03
N CYS A 128 5.85 5.90 -8.91
CA CYS A 128 6.21 7.12 -9.62
C CYS A 128 5.55 8.31 -8.91
N ILE A 129 6.34 9.24 -8.39
CA ILE A 129 5.85 10.46 -7.75
C ILE A 129 6.16 11.64 -8.67
N ALA A 130 5.13 12.36 -9.12
CA ALA A 130 5.32 13.49 -10.04
C ALA A 130 4.36 14.64 -9.73
N GLY A 131 4.67 15.82 -10.30
CA GLY A 131 3.78 16.95 -10.24
C GLY A 131 2.44 16.69 -10.93
N ASP A 132 2.42 15.97 -12.04
CA ASP A 132 1.19 15.49 -12.68
C ASP A 132 1.46 14.31 -13.61
N PHE A 133 0.39 13.61 -14.01
CA PHE A 133 0.41 12.54 -15.00
C PHE A 133 -0.61 12.82 -16.09
N THR A 134 -0.27 12.46 -17.32
CA THR A 134 -1.19 12.56 -18.44
C THR A 134 -2.20 11.40 -18.44
N ARG A 135 -3.29 11.57 -19.18
CA ARG A 135 -4.22 10.45 -19.43
C ARG A 135 -3.53 9.23 -20.08
N TYR A 136 -2.49 9.47 -20.85
CA TYR A 136 -1.73 8.42 -21.53
C TYR A 136 -0.92 7.61 -20.52
N ASP A 137 -0.33 8.25 -19.51
CA ASP A 137 0.41 7.59 -18.43
C ASP A 137 -0.52 6.66 -17.64
N VAL A 138 -1.72 7.15 -17.29
CA VAL A 138 -2.75 6.37 -16.59
C VAL A 138 -3.19 5.16 -17.40
N HIS A 139 -3.34 5.30 -18.72
CA HIS A 139 -3.67 4.17 -19.59
C HIS A 139 -2.50 3.20 -19.74
N ALA A 140 -1.28 3.73 -19.95
CA ALA A 140 -0.09 2.91 -20.13
C ALA A 140 0.14 1.96 -18.94
N VAL A 141 0.05 2.46 -17.69
CA VAL A 141 0.28 1.60 -16.52
C VAL A 141 -0.77 0.49 -16.39
N ARG A 142 -2.01 0.70 -16.85
CA ARG A 142 -3.07 -0.31 -16.80
C ARG A 142 -2.81 -1.50 -17.73
N GLU A 143 -2.03 -1.31 -18.78
CA GLU A 143 -1.62 -2.37 -19.70
C GLU A 143 -0.39 -3.14 -19.22
N HIS A 144 0.31 -2.63 -18.19
CA HIS A 144 1.45 -3.33 -17.60
C HIS A 144 1.03 -4.41 -16.61
N ARG A 145 1.81 -5.52 -16.60
CA ARG A 145 1.64 -6.62 -15.63
C ARG A 145 2.58 -6.47 -14.43
N ARG A 146 2.86 -5.24 -14.03
CA ARG A 146 3.72 -4.90 -12.90
C ARG A 146 2.93 -4.09 -11.89
N SER A 147 3.33 -4.15 -10.62
CA SER A 147 2.74 -3.29 -9.60
C SER A 147 3.31 -1.88 -9.75
N ILE A 148 2.47 -0.95 -10.19
CA ILE A 148 2.84 0.44 -10.46
C ILE A 148 1.82 1.35 -9.79
N ASP A 149 2.33 2.30 -9.00
CA ASP A 149 1.54 3.36 -8.39
C ASP A 149 1.96 4.70 -9.00
N LEU A 150 1.01 5.45 -9.53
CA LEU A 150 1.21 6.84 -9.96
C LEU A 150 0.67 7.76 -8.86
N VAL A 151 1.55 8.56 -8.28
CA VAL A 151 1.25 9.42 -7.14
C VAL A 151 1.56 10.87 -7.49
N ARG A 152 0.54 11.72 -7.46
CA ARG A 152 0.69 13.16 -7.63
C ARG A 152 1.03 13.79 -6.30
N TYR A 153 2.00 14.71 -6.29
CA TYR A 153 2.29 15.49 -5.11
C TYR A 153 1.94 16.97 -5.29
N ARG A 154 1.64 17.66 -4.19
CA ARG A 154 1.45 19.11 -4.12
C ARG A 154 1.87 19.63 -2.76
N PHE A 155 2.47 20.81 -2.75
CA PHE A 155 2.60 21.62 -1.54
C PHE A 155 1.44 22.60 -1.45
N PHE A 156 0.90 22.79 -0.25
CA PHE A 156 -0.15 23.76 0.03
C PHE A 156 0.32 24.66 1.17
N GLY A 157 0.47 25.97 0.88
CA GLY A 157 1.09 26.87 1.85
C GLY A 157 2.53 26.51 2.16
N SER A 158 2.95 26.72 3.41
CA SER A 158 4.30 26.44 3.91
C SER A 158 4.42 25.09 4.64
N ASP A 159 3.31 24.48 5.03
CA ASP A 159 3.23 23.45 6.06
C ASP A 159 2.47 22.18 5.62
N LEU A 160 1.82 22.18 4.47
CA LEU A 160 1.07 21.00 4.03
C LEU A 160 1.69 20.39 2.76
N PHE A 161 1.90 19.08 2.83
CA PHE A 161 2.32 18.25 1.71
C PHE A 161 1.23 17.22 1.41
N GLY A 162 0.71 17.24 0.19
CA GLY A 162 -0.36 16.35 -0.25
C GLY A 162 0.14 15.31 -1.25
N LEU A 163 -0.27 14.06 -1.05
CA LEU A 163 -0.11 12.96 -2.00
C LEU A 163 -1.49 12.48 -2.45
N GLU A 164 -1.65 12.28 -3.74
CA GLU A 164 -2.87 11.78 -4.35
C GLU A 164 -2.54 10.61 -5.29
N THR A 165 -3.10 9.44 -5.04
CA THR A 165 -2.97 8.31 -5.95
C THR A 165 -3.80 8.56 -7.20
N VAL A 166 -3.14 8.67 -8.34
CA VAL A 166 -3.76 8.92 -9.66
C VAL A 166 -4.16 7.62 -10.32
N ALA A 167 -3.32 6.61 -10.22
CA ALA A 167 -3.58 5.26 -10.71
C ALA A 167 -2.76 4.25 -9.91
N THR A 168 -3.33 3.06 -9.72
CA THR A 168 -2.66 1.90 -9.15
C THR A 168 -2.96 0.68 -10.02
N VAL A 169 -1.93 -0.09 -10.32
CA VAL A 169 -2.04 -1.37 -11.02
C VAL A 169 -1.30 -2.43 -10.24
N SER A 170 -1.93 -3.59 -10.06
CA SER A 170 -1.34 -4.75 -9.42
C SER A 170 -0.72 -5.69 -10.44
N GLY A 171 0.56 -6.02 -10.27
CA GLY A 171 1.26 -7.03 -11.07
C GLY A 171 1.00 -8.48 -10.65
N GLY A 172 0.20 -8.71 -9.62
CA GLY A 172 -0.23 -10.03 -9.19
C GLY A 172 -1.17 -10.68 -10.18
N ILE A 173 -1.23 -12.00 -10.14
CA ILE A 173 -2.23 -12.76 -10.91
C ILE A 173 -3.60 -12.17 -10.56
N HIS A 174 -4.23 -11.51 -11.54
CA HIS A 174 -5.65 -11.20 -11.45
C HIS A 174 -6.36 -12.54 -11.18
N VAL A 175 -6.72 -12.81 -9.94
CA VAL A 175 -7.74 -13.81 -9.67
C VAL A 175 -8.98 -13.22 -10.33
N ALA A 176 -9.26 -13.72 -11.52
CA ALA A 176 -10.51 -13.41 -12.22
C ALA A 176 -11.63 -13.47 -11.18
N ARG A 177 -12.49 -12.45 -11.15
CA ARG A 177 -13.73 -12.48 -10.35
C ARG A 177 -14.25 -13.90 -10.39
N PRO A 178 -14.49 -14.59 -9.28
CA PRO A 178 -14.97 -15.93 -9.30
C PRO A 178 -16.33 -15.92 -10.02
N GLY A 179 -16.30 -16.26 -11.29
CA GLY A 179 -17.49 -16.65 -12.01
C GLY A 179 -18.11 -17.78 -11.19
N ARG A 180 -19.39 -17.64 -10.87
CA ARG A 180 -20.24 -18.62 -10.21
C ARG A 180 -19.91 -20.05 -10.68
N ARG A 181 -18.90 -20.70 -10.09
CA ARG A 181 -18.69 -22.14 -10.27
C ARG A 181 -19.49 -22.85 -9.20
N ARG A 182 -20.55 -23.47 -9.66
CA ARG A 182 -21.35 -24.49 -8.98
C ARG A 182 -20.43 -25.39 -8.14
N ALA A 183 -20.62 -25.34 -6.82
CA ALA A 183 -20.07 -26.33 -5.90
C ALA A 183 -20.73 -27.67 -6.21
N VAL A 184 -19.94 -28.63 -6.68
CA VAL A 184 -20.30 -30.06 -6.67
C VAL A 184 -19.90 -30.57 -5.29
N ALA A 185 -20.91 -31.10 -4.60
CA ALA A 185 -20.84 -31.68 -3.27
C ALA A 185 -19.70 -32.69 -3.10
N ARG A 186 -18.91 -32.55 -2.03
CA ARG A 186 -18.26 -33.68 -1.34
C ARG A 186 -18.55 -33.58 0.15
N ALA A 187 -18.95 -34.73 0.66
CA ALA A 187 -19.57 -34.98 1.95
C ALA A 187 -18.73 -34.59 3.18
N ALA A 188 -19.45 -34.14 4.20
CA ALA A 188 -19.33 -34.33 5.63
C ALA A 188 -17.95 -34.70 6.18
N GLU A 189 -17.20 -33.66 6.60
CA GLU A 189 -16.30 -33.61 7.74
C GLU A 189 -15.64 -32.25 7.75
N ASP A 190 -16.07 -31.39 8.66
CA ASP A 190 -15.63 -30.02 8.97
C ASP A 190 -16.63 -28.90 8.66
N VAL A 191 -17.80 -28.96 9.26
CA VAL A 191 -18.80 -27.89 9.16
C VAL A 191 -18.29 -26.56 9.76
N GLN A 192 -17.33 -26.58 10.68
CA GLN A 192 -16.74 -25.37 11.27
C GLN A 192 -15.59 -24.78 10.44
N GLY A 193 -14.80 -25.60 9.80
CA GLY A 193 -13.72 -25.14 8.91
C GLY A 193 -14.26 -24.50 7.61
N SER A 194 -15.36 -25.03 7.07
CA SER A 194 -16.08 -24.47 5.93
C SER A 194 -16.61 -23.07 6.23
N SER A 195 -17.24 -22.86 7.38
CA SER A 195 -17.81 -21.58 7.81
C SER A 195 -16.76 -20.48 7.98
N MET A 196 -15.59 -20.78 8.55
CA MET A 196 -14.52 -19.79 8.70
C MET A 196 -13.83 -19.46 7.36
N THR A 197 -13.75 -20.41 6.45
CA THR A 197 -13.23 -20.18 5.08
C THR A 197 -14.19 -19.30 4.27
N GLU A 198 -15.48 -19.54 4.40
CA GLU A 198 -16.52 -18.69 3.79
C GLU A 198 -16.50 -17.26 4.37
N LEU A 199 -16.33 -17.13 5.70
CA LEU A 199 -16.18 -15.84 6.36
C LEU A 199 -14.94 -15.09 5.86
N ALA A 200 -13.80 -15.79 5.69
CA ALA A 200 -12.58 -15.19 5.14
C ALA A 200 -12.77 -14.76 3.68
N GLY A 201 -13.56 -15.50 2.89
CA GLY A 201 -13.96 -15.11 1.53
C GLY A 201 -14.81 -13.86 1.51
N ALA A 202 -15.79 -13.74 2.41
CA ALA A 202 -16.63 -12.55 2.54
C ALA A 202 -15.82 -11.31 2.94
N VAL A 203 -14.87 -11.45 3.86
CA VAL A 203 -13.94 -10.36 4.22
C VAL A 203 -13.07 -9.95 3.03
N ASP A 204 -12.55 -10.92 2.27
CA ASP A 204 -11.76 -10.68 1.05
C ASP A 204 -12.56 -9.84 0.03
N GLU A 205 -13.81 -10.20 -0.23
CA GLU A 205 -14.69 -9.47 -1.14
C GLU A 205 -14.96 -8.04 -0.64
N VAL A 206 -15.23 -7.86 0.64
CA VAL A 206 -15.47 -6.54 1.24
C VAL A 206 -14.24 -5.65 1.12
N LEU A 207 -13.05 -6.15 1.51
CA LEU A 207 -11.82 -5.37 1.50
C LEU A 207 -11.37 -5.01 0.08
N LEU A 208 -11.48 -5.93 -0.88
CA LEU A 208 -11.20 -5.66 -2.30
C LEU A 208 -12.23 -4.72 -2.93
N GLY A 209 -13.45 -4.71 -2.44
CA GLY A 209 -14.54 -3.86 -2.91
C GLY A 209 -14.53 -2.44 -2.35
N LEU A 210 -13.62 -2.09 -1.43
CA LEU A 210 -13.58 -0.74 -0.83
C LEU A 210 -13.20 0.36 -1.83
N GLY A 211 -12.50 0.02 -2.90
CA GLY A 211 -12.17 0.98 -3.95
C GLY A 211 -11.26 0.40 -5.03
N ASP A 212 -11.10 1.16 -6.11
CA ASP A 212 -10.20 0.82 -7.20
C ASP A 212 -8.73 0.84 -6.72
N GLY A 213 -7.94 -0.09 -7.24
CA GLY A 213 -6.50 -0.16 -6.95
C GLY A 213 -6.14 -0.80 -5.62
N VAL A 214 -7.07 -1.50 -4.94
CA VAL A 214 -6.73 -2.34 -3.80
C VAL A 214 -5.96 -3.57 -4.28
N ASN A 215 -4.74 -3.75 -3.76
CA ASN A 215 -3.89 -4.89 -4.03
C ASN A 215 -3.94 -5.89 -2.88
N ARG A 216 -4.02 -7.18 -3.19
CA ARG A 216 -3.89 -8.26 -2.22
C ARG A 216 -2.53 -8.91 -2.32
N VAL A 217 -1.80 -8.92 -1.21
CA VAL A 217 -0.46 -9.52 -1.11
C VAL A 217 -0.53 -10.73 -0.18
N GLU A 218 -0.20 -11.91 -0.69
CA GLU A 218 -0.18 -13.16 0.10
C GLU A 218 1.15 -13.30 0.84
N ARG A 219 1.06 -13.50 2.15
CA ARG A 219 2.19 -13.84 3.03
C ARG A 219 1.89 -15.15 3.75
N LYS A 220 2.92 -15.79 4.28
CA LYS A 220 2.76 -17.06 5.01
C LYS A 220 1.85 -16.93 6.23
N GLN A 221 1.90 -15.79 6.92
CA GLN A 221 1.20 -15.56 8.18
C GLN A 221 -0.08 -14.72 8.04
N TYR A 222 -0.26 -14.02 6.91
CA TYR A 222 -1.42 -13.14 6.67
C TYR A 222 -1.60 -12.85 5.18
N ARG A 223 -2.76 -12.32 4.83
CA ARG A 223 -3.03 -11.59 3.59
C ARG A 223 -3.06 -10.10 3.88
N ALA A 224 -2.25 -9.31 3.20
CA ALA A 224 -2.32 -7.85 3.27
C ALA A 224 -3.20 -7.30 2.16
N TYR A 225 -3.97 -6.27 2.49
CA TYR A 225 -4.73 -5.45 1.55
C TYR A 225 -4.12 -4.06 1.57
N GLN A 226 -3.66 -3.61 0.40
CA GLN A 226 -2.74 -2.50 0.26
C GLN A 226 -3.23 -1.54 -0.82
N ARG A 227 -3.02 -0.26 -0.56
CA ARG A 227 -2.92 0.83 -1.54
C ARG A 227 -1.46 1.28 -1.61
N LEU A 228 -1.14 2.52 -1.28
CA LEU A 228 0.26 2.91 -1.04
C LEU A 228 0.82 2.17 0.17
N ARG A 229 0.03 2.01 1.23
CA ARG A 229 0.34 1.29 2.46
C ARG A 229 -0.67 0.18 2.71
N ASN A 230 -0.33 -0.77 3.58
CA ASN A 230 -1.30 -1.73 4.06
C ASN A 230 -2.39 -1.02 4.87
N PHE A 231 -3.65 -1.32 4.60
CA PHE A 231 -4.76 -0.87 5.43
C PHE A 231 -5.40 -2.02 6.21
N ALA A 232 -5.29 -3.25 5.72
CA ALA A 232 -5.78 -4.42 6.45
C ALA A 232 -4.83 -5.61 6.29
N CYS A 233 -4.65 -6.38 7.36
CA CYS A 233 -3.95 -7.65 7.36
C CYS A 233 -4.88 -8.72 7.94
N VAL A 234 -5.26 -9.70 7.13
CA VAL A 234 -6.15 -10.80 7.51
C VAL A 234 -5.32 -12.04 7.76
N CYS A 235 -5.34 -12.54 9.01
CA CYS A 235 -4.65 -13.77 9.38
C CYS A 235 -5.37 -15.00 8.81
N PRO A 236 -4.68 -16.15 8.69
CA PRO A 236 -5.34 -17.41 8.38
C PRO A 236 -6.49 -17.69 9.35
N PRO A 237 -7.62 -18.25 8.87
CA PRO A 237 -8.74 -18.61 9.73
C PRO A 237 -8.31 -19.47 10.91
N GLN A 238 -8.69 -19.06 12.11
CA GLN A 238 -8.55 -19.87 13.31
C GLN A 238 -9.81 -20.75 13.49
N ARG A 239 -9.79 -21.64 14.46
CA ARG A 239 -10.90 -22.59 14.70
C ARG A 239 -12.27 -21.91 14.90
N SER A 240 -12.29 -20.74 15.54
CA SER A 240 -13.55 -20.07 15.94
C SER A 240 -13.58 -18.58 15.60
N LYS A 241 -12.56 -18.03 14.97
CA LYS A 241 -12.48 -16.61 14.61
C LYS A 241 -11.50 -16.33 13.49
N LEU A 242 -11.71 -15.23 12.82
CA LEU A 242 -10.80 -14.61 11.89
C LEU A 242 -10.25 -13.33 12.52
N LEU A 243 -8.94 -13.15 12.49
CA LEU A 243 -8.31 -11.93 12.99
C LEU A 243 -7.98 -11.01 11.82
N VAL A 244 -8.38 -9.75 11.96
CA VAL A 244 -8.08 -8.67 11.02
C VAL A 244 -7.39 -7.54 11.77
N TYR A 245 -6.20 -7.15 11.32
CA TYR A 245 -5.48 -5.99 11.83
C TYR A 245 -5.72 -4.81 10.90
N LEU A 246 -6.10 -3.67 11.47
CA LEU A 246 -6.49 -2.47 10.74
C LEU A 246 -5.61 -1.29 11.13
N LYS A 247 -5.32 -0.43 10.17
CA LYS A 247 -4.57 0.82 10.37
C LYS A 247 -5.49 1.93 10.86
N VAL A 248 -5.99 1.76 12.07
CA VAL A 248 -6.85 2.70 12.80
C VAL A 248 -6.23 2.90 14.17
N ASP A 249 -6.15 4.14 14.64
CA ASP A 249 -5.70 4.41 16.01
C ASP A 249 -6.77 3.87 16.99
N PRO A 250 -6.41 2.93 17.89
CA PRO A 250 -7.37 2.39 18.86
C PRO A 250 -8.03 3.42 19.76
N LYS A 251 -7.42 4.61 19.90
CA LYS A 251 -7.97 5.72 20.69
C LYS A 251 -9.18 6.40 20.04
N ASP A 252 -9.29 6.25 18.72
CA ASP A 252 -10.38 6.82 17.93
C ASP A 252 -11.59 5.86 17.84
N VAL A 253 -11.53 4.71 18.54
CA VAL A 253 -12.54 3.65 18.46
C VAL A 253 -13.03 3.24 19.85
N ASP A 254 -14.33 3.10 20.02
CA ASP A 254 -14.90 2.45 21.19
C ASP A 254 -14.58 0.95 21.16
N LEU A 255 -13.61 0.54 21.99
CA LEU A 255 -13.20 -0.85 22.05
C LEU A 255 -14.27 -1.72 22.68
N VAL A 256 -14.62 -2.82 22.02
CA VAL A 256 -15.64 -3.78 22.44
C VAL A 256 -14.98 -5.13 22.75
N ALA A 257 -15.09 -5.58 24.00
CA ALA A 257 -14.53 -6.86 24.42
C ALA A 257 -15.01 -8.02 23.53
N GLY A 258 -14.05 -8.81 23.04
CA GLY A 258 -14.32 -9.93 22.14
C GLY A 258 -14.58 -9.55 20.68
N PHE A 259 -14.57 -8.27 20.31
CA PHE A 259 -14.72 -7.79 18.94
C PHE A 259 -13.55 -6.92 18.50
N THR A 260 -13.20 -5.89 19.28
CA THR A 260 -12.05 -5.01 18.97
C THR A 260 -11.05 -4.97 20.12
N ARG A 261 -9.77 -4.86 19.81
CA ARG A 261 -8.68 -4.79 20.79
C ARG A 261 -7.54 -3.90 20.30
N ASP A 262 -7.00 -3.09 21.20
CA ASP A 262 -5.73 -2.38 20.99
C ASP A 262 -4.57 -3.37 21.01
N VAL A 263 -3.78 -3.38 19.95
CA VAL A 263 -2.59 -4.20 19.78
C VAL A 263 -1.33 -3.38 19.46
N SER A 264 -1.38 -2.07 19.61
CA SER A 264 -0.26 -1.15 19.34
C SER A 264 1.02 -1.50 20.10
N GLY A 265 0.88 -2.06 21.32
CA GLY A 265 1.99 -2.51 22.16
C GLY A 265 2.31 -4.03 22.05
N LEU A 266 1.64 -4.75 21.16
CA LEU A 266 1.78 -6.22 21.04
C LEU A 266 2.43 -6.60 19.72
N GLY A 267 3.35 -7.58 19.77
CA GLY A 267 3.89 -8.17 18.55
C GLY A 267 2.85 -9.03 17.84
N HIS A 268 2.58 -8.73 16.57
CA HIS A 268 1.69 -9.54 15.72
C HIS A 268 2.19 -9.57 14.28
N HIS A 269 1.60 -10.42 13.46
CA HIS A 269 1.91 -10.48 12.03
C HIS A 269 1.06 -9.50 11.24
N GLY A 270 1.71 -8.78 10.32
CA GLY A 270 1.07 -7.73 9.54
C GLY A 270 1.17 -6.34 10.20
N THR A 271 0.47 -5.37 9.66
CA THR A 271 0.47 -3.97 10.09
C THR A 271 -0.92 -3.55 10.54
N GLY A 272 -0.99 -2.68 11.53
CA GLY A 272 -2.24 -2.14 12.07
C GLY A 272 -2.32 -2.28 13.59
N ASP A 273 -2.80 -1.25 14.28
CA ASP A 273 -2.83 -1.15 15.74
C ASP A 273 -4.16 -1.61 16.35
N LEU A 274 -5.20 -1.76 15.50
CA LEU A 274 -6.52 -2.25 15.90
C LEU A 274 -6.73 -3.69 15.42
N GLU A 275 -6.88 -4.64 16.35
CA GLU A 275 -7.31 -6.01 16.05
C GLU A 275 -8.85 -6.08 16.04
N VAL A 276 -9.42 -6.65 14.99
CA VAL A 276 -10.85 -6.98 14.88
C VAL A 276 -11.01 -8.50 14.82
N GLN A 277 -11.87 -9.05 15.69
CA GLN A 277 -12.17 -10.46 15.77
C GLN A 277 -13.53 -10.74 15.15
N LEU A 278 -13.54 -11.47 14.04
CA LEU A 278 -14.74 -11.82 13.30
C LEU A 278 -15.08 -13.30 13.51
N ARG A 279 -16.31 -13.60 13.89
CA ARG A 279 -16.80 -14.97 14.13
C ARG A 279 -18.01 -15.31 13.26
N THR A 280 -18.73 -14.30 12.84
CA THR A 280 -19.99 -14.43 12.10
C THR A 280 -20.05 -13.42 10.95
N PRO A 281 -20.88 -13.63 9.92
CA PRO A 281 -21.14 -12.63 8.89
C PRO A 281 -21.63 -11.28 9.45
N ARG A 282 -22.37 -11.29 10.55
CA ARG A 282 -22.81 -10.07 11.24
C ARG A 282 -21.63 -9.25 11.80
N ASP A 283 -20.56 -9.93 12.22
CA ASP A 283 -19.34 -9.22 12.66
C ASP A 283 -18.66 -8.52 11.48
N VAL A 284 -18.72 -9.08 10.26
CA VAL A 284 -18.19 -8.43 9.04
C VAL A 284 -19.00 -7.16 8.73
N GLU A 285 -20.33 -7.24 8.82
CA GLU A 285 -21.21 -6.07 8.63
C GLU A 285 -20.87 -4.97 9.66
N ARG A 286 -20.71 -5.35 10.91
CA ARG A 286 -20.35 -4.44 12.00
C ARG A 286 -18.97 -3.80 11.82
N ALA A 287 -18.01 -4.51 11.21
CA ALA A 287 -16.65 -4.04 10.97
C ALA A 287 -16.53 -3.11 9.76
N GLN A 288 -17.55 -2.94 8.93
CA GLN A 288 -17.44 -2.20 7.66
C GLN A 288 -16.95 -0.76 7.83
N GLU A 289 -17.42 -0.04 8.86
CA GLU A 289 -16.97 1.33 9.12
C GLU A 289 -15.48 1.36 9.51
N LEU A 290 -15.01 0.38 10.28
CA LEU A 290 -13.59 0.24 10.63
C LEU A 290 -12.75 -0.08 9.39
N PHE A 291 -13.25 -0.91 8.48
CA PHE A 291 -12.59 -1.20 7.20
C PHE A 291 -12.46 0.07 6.34
N ARG A 292 -13.53 0.87 6.24
CA ARG A 292 -13.53 2.15 5.51
C ARG A 292 -12.58 3.16 6.15
N ALA A 293 -12.59 3.29 7.47
CA ALA A 293 -11.68 4.19 8.19
C ALA A 293 -10.22 3.80 7.95
N SER A 294 -9.91 2.50 8.05
CA SER A 294 -8.56 1.99 7.77
C SER A 294 -8.13 2.18 6.31
N TYR A 295 -9.05 1.97 5.36
CA TYR A 295 -8.83 2.23 3.94
C TYR A 295 -8.55 3.70 3.65
N ALA A 296 -9.25 4.62 4.32
CA ALA A 296 -9.05 6.06 4.17
C ALA A 296 -7.71 6.53 4.77
N ALA A 297 -7.17 5.82 5.75
CA ALA A 297 -5.90 6.13 6.42
C ALA A 297 -4.65 5.58 5.68
N ALA A 298 -4.82 4.86 4.57
CA ALA A 298 -3.73 4.20 3.81
C ALA A 298 -3.42 4.89 2.45
#